data_73e524c52294f067fa3541f73d3d14fa
#
_entry.id   73e524c52294f067fa3541f73d3d14fa
#
_cell.length_a   1.000
_cell.length_b   1.000
_cell.length_c   1.000
_cell.angle_alpha   90.00
_cell.angle_beta   90.00
_cell.angle_gamma   90.00
#
_symmetry.space_group_name_H-M   'P 1'
#
loop_
_entity.id
_entity.type
_entity.pdbx_description
1 polymer ?
#
loop_
_entity_poly.entity_id
_entity_poly.type
_entity_poly.pdbx_seq_one_letter_code
_entity_poly.pdbx_strand_id
1 'polypeptide(L)'
;MSSNTPRRSILRASALMASGTMVSRILGFVRNAMLIAAVGATAGGVGAAFQTANTLPNTVFNLLASGIFDAVLVPQIVGAIKRRHDGDTYVNRLLTLAGTLLFLVTFATMVLAPVLVMITAAGYTEDIRNLAILFSLLCLPQLFFYGLYNLLGELLNAREIFGPYMWAPVVNNVVGIAGLGAFLAIWAAHRTAASPRET
;
A
#
# COMPACT_ATOMS: atom_id res chain seq x y z
N MET A 1 -43.11 17.43 -10.54
CA MET A 1 -42.41 17.42 -9.25
C MET A 1 -41.66 16.10 -9.12
N SER A 2 -40.41 16.02 -9.49
CA SER A 2 -39.50 14.94 -9.08
C SER A 2 -38.06 15.18 -9.60
N SER A 3 -37.37 16.21 -9.11
CA SER A 3 -35.97 16.50 -9.49
C SER A 3 -34.97 16.30 -8.35
N ASN A 4 -35.37 15.60 -7.27
CA ASN A 4 -34.54 15.47 -6.06
C ASN A 4 -33.75 14.16 -5.94
N THR A 5 -33.97 13.17 -6.81
CA THR A 5 -33.36 11.84 -6.69
C THR A 5 -31.88 11.79 -7.07
N PRO A 6 -31.39 12.39 -8.16
CA PRO A 6 -29.97 12.29 -8.53
C PRO A 6 -29.06 13.08 -7.57
N ARG A 7 -29.52 14.22 -7.07
CA ARG A 7 -28.72 15.06 -6.16
C ARG A 7 -28.49 14.42 -4.80
N ARG A 8 -29.46 13.67 -4.29
CA ARG A 8 -29.32 12.93 -3.02
C ARG A 8 -28.39 11.71 -3.14
N SER A 9 -28.34 11.04 -4.29
CA SER A 9 -27.44 9.92 -4.53
C SER A 9 -25.97 10.39 -4.63
N ILE A 10 -25.72 11.51 -5.30
CA ILE A 10 -24.39 12.12 -5.41
C ILE A 10 -23.90 12.60 -4.04
N LEU A 11 -24.74 13.27 -3.24
CA LEU A 11 -24.38 13.71 -1.90
C LEU A 11 -24.06 12.54 -0.97
N ARG A 12 -24.82 11.44 -1.05
CA ARG A 12 -24.54 10.22 -0.27
C ARG A 12 -23.22 9.58 -0.69
N ALA A 13 -22.96 9.44 -1.98
CA ALA A 13 -21.70 8.90 -2.48
C ALA A 13 -20.51 9.77 -2.05
N SER A 14 -20.61 11.09 -2.19
CA SER A 14 -19.56 12.03 -1.76
C SER A 14 -19.32 11.98 -0.23
N ALA A 15 -20.38 11.90 0.56
CA ALA A 15 -20.28 11.77 2.03
C ALA A 15 -19.60 10.45 2.43
N LEU A 16 -19.92 9.36 1.73
CA LEU A 16 -19.35 8.04 1.97
C LEU A 16 -17.85 8.01 1.61
N MET A 17 -17.47 8.67 0.52
CA MET A 17 -16.09 8.84 0.10
C MET A 17 -15.30 9.69 1.11
N ALA A 18 -15.85 10.84 1.51
CA ALA A 18 -15.22 11.74 2.45
C ALA A 18 -15.04 11.07 3.83
N SER A 19 -16.03 10.34 4.32
CA SER A 19 -15.96 9.63 5.60
C SER A 19 -14.91 8.53 5.59
N GLY A 20 -14.84 7.70 4.53
CA GLY A 20 -13.83 6.66 4.37
C GLY A 20 -12.41 7.23 4.36
N THR A 21 -12.19 8.32 3.61
CA THR A 21 -10.90 9.01 3.56
C THR A 21 -10.50 9.59 4.93
N MET A 22 -11.44 10.21 5.63
CA MET A 22 -11.17 10.82 6.93
C MET A 22 -10.83 9.77 8.01
N VAL A 23 -11.63 8.71 8.08
CA VAL A 23 -11.37 7.56 8.97
C VAL A 23 -10.03 6.90 8.66
N SER A 24 -9.73 6.67 7.39
CA SER A 24 -8.45 6.10 6.96
C SER A 24 -7.26 6.96 7.38
N ARG A 25 -7.36 8.29 7.27
CA ARG A 25 -6.28 9.20 7.68
C ARG A 25 -6.03 9.16 9.19
N ILE A 26 -7.10 9.15 10.00
CA ILE A 26 -6.97 9.04 11.46
C ILE A 26 -6.34 7.70 11.84
N LEU A 27 -6.83 6.60 11.30
CA LEU A 27 -6.27 5.28 11.56
C LEU A 27 -4.82 5.16 11.05
N GLY A 28 -4.50 5.76 9.92
CA GLY A 28 -3.13 5.81 9.39
C GLY A 28 -2.18 6.56 10.31
N PHE A 29 -2.63 7.66 10.92
CA PHE A 29 -1.86 8.39 11.93
C PHE A 29 -1.59 7.51 13.17
N VAL A 30 -2.63 6.84 13.70
CA VAL A 30 -2.48 5.92 14.84
C VAL A 30 -1.51 4.78 14.50
N ARG A 31 -1.67 4.14 13.33
CA ARG A 31 -0.77 3.08 12.87
C ARG A 31 0.68 3.56 12.79
N ASN A 32 0.90 4.75 12.25
CA ASN A 32 2.26 5.31 12.12
C ASN A 32 2.88 5.63 13.49
N ALA A 33 2.11 6.17 14.43
CA ALA A 33 2.57 6.38 15.80
C ALA A 33 2.95 5.07 16.50
N MET A 34 2.13 4.01 16.34
CA MET A 34 2.45 2.67 16.86
C MET A 34 3.68 2.07 16.19
N LEU A 35 3.87 2.27 14.88
CA LEU A 35 5.04 1.80 14.16
C LEU A 35 6.31 2.47 14.69
N ILE A 36 6.27 3.79 14.91
CA ILE A 36 7.39 4.54 15.49
C ILE A 36 7.69 4.02 16.90
N ALA A 37 6.69 3.73 17.71
CA ALA A 37 6.87 3.16 19.04
C ALA A 37 7.46 1.76 18.99
N ALA A 38 7.09 0.93 18.00
CA ALA A 38 7.59 -0.44 17.85
C ALA A 38 9.02 -0.49 17.30
N VAL A 39 9.35 0.36 16.32
CA VAL A 39 10.61 0.32 15.57
C VAL A 39 11.58 1.42 16.02
N GLY A 40 11.07 2.58 16.40
CA GLY A 40 11.89 3.72 16.83
C GLY A 40 12.59 3.54 18.18
N ALA A 41 12.14 2.57 18.98
CA ALA A 41 12.82 2.17 20.22
C ALA A 41 14.06 1.27 19.98
N THR A 42 14.32 0.86 18.73
CA THR A 42 15.48 0.06 18.37
C THR A 42 16.70 0.95 18.16
N ALA A 43 17.64 0.90 19.09
CA ALA A 43 18.95 1.55 18.94
C ALA A 43 19.74 0.89 17.78
N GLY A 44 20.65 1.64 17.14
CA GLY A 44 21.63 1.04 16.24
C GLY A 44 21.27 0.96 14.76
N GLY A 45 20.39 1.86 14.25
CA GLY A 45 20.16 1.95 12.80
C GLY A 45 19.15 0.96 12.21
N VAL A 46 18.62 0.02 13.00
CA VAL A 46 17.58 -0.93 12.57
C VAL A 46 16.32 -0.20 12.09
N GLY A 47 15.91 0.85 12.81
CA GLY A 47 14.79 1.71 12.43
C GLY A 47 15.01 2.39 11.08
N ALA A 48 16.21 2.88 10.83
CA ALA A 48 16.58 3.50 9.56
C ALA A 48 16.59 2.47 8.41
N ALA A 49 17.12 1.28 8.64
CA ALA A 49 17.08 0.18 7.67
C ALA A 49 15.64 -0.20 7.31
N PHE A 50 14.78 -0.34 8.30
CA PHE A 50 13.36 -0.64 8.08
C PHE A 50 12.65 0.48 7.31
N GLN A 51 12.88 1.74 7.69
CA GLN A 51 12.28 2.90 7.02
C GLN A 51 12.68 2.97 5.54
N THR A 52 13.97 2.76 5.23
CA THR A 52 14.45 2.68 3.86
C THR A 52 13.73 1.57 3.09
N ALA A 53 13.70 0.38 3.64
CA ALA A 53 13.06 -0.77 3.03
C ALA A 53 11.55 -0.57 2.78
N ASN A 54 10.85 0.01 3.74
CA ASN A 54 9.40 0.25 3.65
C ASN A 54 9.05 1.40 2.68
N THR A 55 9.98 2.31 2.43
CA THR A 55 9.77 3.43 1.49
C THR A 55 9.98 3.01 0.03
N LEU A 56 10.87 2.06 -0.24
CA LEU A 56 11.22 1.63 -1.59
C LEU A 56 10.02 1.18 -2.45
N PRO A 57 9.12 0.29 -1.98
CA PRO A 57 7.97 -0.15 -2.78
C PRO A 57 7.09 1.03 -3.19
N ASN A 58 6.87 1.97 -2.27
CA ASN A 58 6.03 3.15 -2.52
C ASN A 58 6.69 4.12 -3.52
N THR A 59 8.01 4.33 -3.42
CA THR A 59 8.76 5.18 -4.35
C THR A 59 8.73 4.60 -5.76
N VAL A 60 9.01 3.30 -5.91
CA VAL A 60 8.97 2.62 -7.21
C VAL A 60 7.56 2.63 -7.78
N PHE A 61 6.54 2.37 -6.94
CA PHE A 61 5.15 2.42 -7.36
C PHE A 61 4.75 3.81 -7.87
N ASN A 62 5.09 4.88 -7.15
CA ASN A 62 4.76 6.24 -7.57
C ASN A 62 5.41 6.62 -8.91
N LEU A 63 6.65 6.18 -9.17
CA LEU A 63 7.31 6.40 -10.46
C LEU A 63 6.59 5.67 -11.60
N LEU A 64 6.09 4.46 -11.35
CA LEU A 64 5.34 3.67 -12.33
C LEU A 64 3.92 4.20 -12.52
N ALA A 65 3.24 4.54 -11.44
CA ALA A 65 1.85 4.98 -11.47
C ALA A 65 1.68 6.27 -12.27
N SER A 66 2.52 7.27 -12.01
CA SER A 66 2.46 8.56 -12.71
C SER A 66 2.74 8.49 -14.21
N GLY A 67 3.43 7.44 -14.68
CA GLY A 67 3.80 7.30 -16.09
C GLY A 67 2.89 6.34 -16.88
N ILE A 68 2.68 5.14 -16.39
CA ILE A 68 2.08 4.04 -17.17
C ILE A 68 0.61 3.86 -16.84
N PHE A 69 0.24 3.89 -15.55
CA PHE A 69 -1.13 3.62 -15.14
C PHE A 69 -2.06 4.74 -15.56
N ASP A 70 -1.74 5.99 -15.23
CA ASP A 70 -2.61 7.13 -15.50
C ASP A 70 -2.68 7.47 -16.99
N ALA A 71 -1.55 7.40 -17.71
CA ALA A 71 -1.51 7.79 -19.10
C ALA A 71 -2.05 6.73 -20.08
N VAL A 72 -1.91 5.44 -19.76
CA VAL A 72 -2.22 4.35 -20.70
C VAL A 72 -3.40 3.51 -20.25
N LEU A 73 -3.42 3.03 -19.00
CA LEU A 73 -4.42 2.07 -18.53
C LEU A 73 -5.80 2.70 -18.32
N VAL A 74 -5.86 3.85 -17.67
CA VAL A 74 -7.14 4.52 -17.36
C VAL A 74 -7.98 4.81 -18.62
N PRO A 75 -7.45 5.44 -19.69
CA PRO A 75 -8.22 5.68 -20.91
C PRO A 75 -8.69 4.38 -21.59
N GLN A 76 -7.88 3.32 -21.51
CA GLN A 76 -8.23 2.04 -22.13
C GLN A 76 -9.34 1.31 -21.36
N ILE A 77 -9.31 1.32 -20.02
CA ILE A 77 -10.36 0.74 -19.18
C ILE A 77 -11.69 1.47 -19.43
N VAL A 78 -11.68 2.80 -19.39
CA VAL A 78 -12.88 3.62 -19.64
C VAL A 78 -13.42 3.42 -21.06
N GLY A 79 -12.53 3.34 -22.06
CA GLY A 79 -12.90 3.07 -23.45
C GLY A 79 -13.50 1.67 -23.65
N ALA A 80 -12.99 0.67 -22.96
CA ALA A 80 -13.46 -0.71 -23.03
C ALA A 80 -14.86 -0.87 -22.43
N ILE A 81 -15.12 -0.28 -21.28
CA ILE A 81 -16.43 -0.35 -20.60
C ILE A 81 -17.53 0.28 -21.44
N LYS A 82 -17.22 1.31 -22.24
CA LYS A 82 -18.17 1.95 -23.16
C LYS A 82 -18.50 1.11 -24.40
N ARG A 83 -17.69 0.10 -24.75
CA ARG A 83 -17.93 -0.79 -25.91
C ARG A 83 -18.85 -1.94 -25.49
N ARG A 84 -20.12 -1.88 -25.91
CA ARG A 84 -21.21 -2.78 -25.47
C ARG A 84 -21.07 -4.26 -25.84
N HIS A 85 -20.21 -4.68 -26.77
CA HIS A 85 -20.27 -6.05 -27.31
C HIS A 85 -19.11 -6.98 -26.90
N ASP A 86 -17.92 -6.43 -26.52
CA ASP A 86 -16.74 -7.22 -26.10
C ASP A 86 -15.99 -6.62 -24.92
N GLY A 87 -16.61 -5.69 -24.19
CA GLY A 87 -15.97 -4.90 -23.14
C GLY A 87 -15.37 -5.75 -22.02
N ASP A 88 -16.09 -6.75 -21.53
CA ASP A 88 -15.61 -7.59 -20.40
C ASP A 88 -14.43 -8.49 -20.80
N THR A 89 -14.43 -9.06 -22.00
CA THR A 89 -13.31 -9.85 -22.51
C THR A 89 -12.06 -9.00 -22.68
N TYR A 90 -12.23 -7.79 -23.20
CA TYR A 90 -11.10 -6.86 -23.35
C TYR A 90 -10.57 -6.39 -22.01
N VAL A 91 -11.44 -6.04 -21.05
CA VAL A 91 -11.03 -5.66 -19.68
C VAL A 91 -10.26 -6.79 -19.01
N ASN A 92 -10.71 -8.05 -19.12
CA ASN A 92 -10.01 -9.20 -18.54
C ASN A 92 -8.61 -9.38 -19.13
N ARG A 93 -8.45 -9.23 -20.45
CA ARG A 93 -7.13 -9.29 -21.11
C ARG A 93 -6.22 -8.16 -20.66
N LEU A 94 -6.78 -6.95 -20.52
CA LEU A 94 -6.04 -5.78 -20.06
C LEU A 94 -5.58 -5.95 -18.61
N LEU A 95 -6.44 -6.45 -17.72
CA LEU A 95 -6.11 -6.75 -16.34
C LEU A 95 -5.03 -7.83 -16.21
N THR A 96 -5.11 -8.87 -17.03
CA THR A 96 -4.10 -9.94 -17.06
C THR A 96 -2.76 -9.39 -17.52
N LEU A 97 -2.74 -8.59 -18.60
CA LEU A 97 -1.51 -7.97 -19.10
C LEU A 97 -0.88 -7.03 -18.06
N ALA A 98 -1.70 -6.16 -17.46
CA ALA A 98 -1.24 -5.22 -16.44
C ALA A 98 -0.75 -5.94 -15.19
N GLY A 99 -1.46 -6.98 -14.74
CA GLY A 99 -1.05 -7.81 -13.60
C GLY A 99 0.26 -8.56 -13.87
N THR A 100 0.43 -9.09 -15.09
CA THR A 100 1.69 -9.76 -15.50
C THR A 100 2.85 -8.78 -15.53
N LEU A 101 2.64 -7.61 -16.13
CA LEU A 101 3.66 -6.54 -16.16
C LEU A 101 4.05 -6.12 -14.75
N LEU A 102 3.06 -5.91 -13.89
CA LEU A 102 3.27 -5.52 -12.49
C LEU A 102 4.05 -6.59 -11.72
N PHE A 103 3.75 -7.87 -11.95
CA PHE A 103 4.50 -8.98 -11.38
C PHE A 103 5.97 -8.98 -11.85
N LEU A 104 6.20 -8.81 -13.16
CA LEU A 104 7.55 -8.74 -13.71
C LEU A 104 8.35 -7.56 -13.16
N VAL A 105 7.72 -6.39 -13.04
CA VAL A 105 8.36 -5.20 -12.46
C VAL A 105 8.68 -5.43 -10.98
N THR A 106 7.75 -6.01 -10.22
CA THR A 106 8.00 -6.34 -8.80
C THR A 106 9.17 -7.31 -8.68
N PHE A 107 9.21 -8.35 -9.48
CA PHE A 107 10.31 -9.32 -9.49
C PHE A 107 11.64 -8.67 -9.87
N ALA A 108 11.66 -7.85 -10.92
CA ALA A 108 12.85 -7.10 -11.33
C ALA A 108 13.33 -6.15 -10.21
N THR A 109 12.42 -5.46 -9.55
CA THR A 109 12.75 -4.58 -8.41
C THR A 109 13.33 -5.38 -7.23
N MET A 110 12.84 -6.59 -6.96
CA MET A 110 13.40 -7.45 -5.93
C MET A 110 14.82 -7.90 -6.27
N VAL A 111 15.09 -8.25 -7.52
CA VAL A 111 16.45 -8.58 -7.98
C VAL A 111 17.40 -7.38 -7.87
N LEU A 112 16.88 -6.19 -8.12
CA LEU A 112 17.65 -4.93 -8.03
C LEU A 112 17.70 -4.34 -6.60
N ALA A 113 17.08 -4.98 -5.60
CA ALA A 113 17.02 -4.48 -4.22
C ALA A 113 18.40 -4.08 -3.65
N PRO A 114 19.49 -4.84 -3.81
CA PRO A 114 20.80 -4.44 -3.32
C PRO A 114 21.28 -3.12 -3.92
N VAL A 115 21.07 -2.92 -5.23
CA VAL A 115 21.45 -1.68 -5.94
C VAL A 115 20.60 -0.51 -5.44
N LEU A 116 19.30 -0.70 -5.31
CA LEU A 116 18.37 0.34 -4.84
C LEU A 116 18.71 0.78 -3.42
N VAL A 117 19.01 -0.15 -2.53
CA VAL A 117 19.44 0.16 -1.16
C VAL A 117 20.79 0.87 -1.16
N MET A 118 21.74 0.46 -1.99
CA MET A 118 23.04 1.12 -2.09
C MET A 118 22.92 2.59 -2.53
N ILE A 119 22.00 2.89 -3.45
CA ILE A 119 21.74 4.27 -3.91
C ILE A 119 21.02 5.10 -2.84
N THR A 120 20.02 4.52 -2.17
CA THR A 120 19.16 5.26 -1.22
C THR A 120 19.77 5.37 0.17
N ALA A 121 20.70 4.49 0.52
CA ALA A 121 21.31 4.37 1.84
C ALA A 121 22.85 4.36 1.78
N ALA A 122 23.43 5.21 0.95
CA ALA A 122 24.88 5.28 0.71
C ALA A 122 25.73 5.53 1.98
N GLY A 123 25.15 6.14 3.04
CA GLY A 123 25.84 6.41 4.31
C GLY A 123 25.70 5.30 5.36
N TYR A 124 25.08 4.18 5.05
CA TYR A 124 24.93 3.09 6.03
C TYR A 124 26.20 2.25 6.17
N THR A 125 26.44 1.79 7.41
CA THR A 125 27.45 0.75 7.65
C THR A 125 27.05 -0.54 6.95
N GLU A 126 28.00 -1.43 6.73
CA GLU A 126 27.77 -2.68 6.01
C GLU A 126 26.65 -3.53 6.65
N ASP A 127 26.66 -3.64 7.97
CA ASP A 127 25.65 -4.41 8.71
C ASP A 127 24.24 -3.82 8.54
N ILE A 128 24.10 -2.49 8.65
CA ILE A 128 22.81 -1.81 8.50
C ILE A 128 22.32 -1.90 7.05
N ARG A 129 23.23 -1.82 6.09
CA ARG A 129 22.92 -1.96 4.66
C ARG A 129 22.41 -3.37 4.34
N ASN A 130 23.06 -4.39 4.85
CA ASN A 130 22.65 -5.78 4.66
C ASN A 130 21.27 -6.03 5.29
N LEU A 131 21.03 -5.47 6.48
CA LEU A 131 19.71 -5.51 7.11
C LEU A 131 18.64 -4.77 6.29
N ALA A 132 18.98 -3.61 5.71
CA ALA A 132 18.09 -2.86 4.85
C ALA A 132 17.74 -3.62 3.55
N ILE A 133 18.70 -4.35 2.96
CA ILE A 133 18.46 -5.22 1.81
C ILE A 133 17.50 -6.35 2.18
N LEU A 134 17.72 -7.03 3.32
CA LEU A 134 16.85 -8.09 3.78
C LEU A 134 15.40 -7.58 4.01
N PHE A 135 15.25 -6.47 4.71
CA PHE A 135 13.94 -5.83 4.89
C PHE A 135 13.31 -5.40 3.57
N SER A 136 14.12 -4.92 2.61
CA SER A 136 13.62 -4.52 1.29
C SER A 136 13.04 -5.73 0.54
N LEU A 137 13.69 -6.88 0.58
CA LEU A 137 13.16 -8.11 -0.03
C LEU A 137 11.83 -8.55 0.58
N LEU A 138 11.61 -8.29 1.88
CA LEU A 138 10.34 -8.56 2.55
C LEU A 138 9.26 -7.51 2.22
N CYS A 139 9.66 -6.26 2.02
CA CYS A 139 8.72 -5.16 1.74
C CYS A 139 8.38 -5.04 0.25
N LEU A 140 9.29 -5.34 -0.68
CA LEU A 140 9.11 -5.15 -2.12
C LEU A 140 7.90 -5.88 -2.73
N PRO A 141 7.46 -7.07 -2.26
CA PRO A 141 6.20 -7.65 -2.73
C PRO A 141 4.97 -6.74 -2.56
N GLN A 142 5.02 -5.75 -1.65
CA GLN A 142 3.96 -4.75 -1.51
C GLN A 142 3.73 -3.95 -2.80
N LEU A 143 4.77 -3.79 -3.64
CA LEU A 143 4.67 -3.11 -4.94
C LEU A 143 3.60 -3.75 -5.84
N PHE A 144 3.57 -5.08 -5.89
CA PHE A 144 2.54 -5.81 -6.63
C PHE A 144 1.13 -5.51 -6.11
N PHE A 145 0.96 -5.54 -4.79
CA PHE A 145 -0.35 -5.28 -4.17
C PHE A 145 -0.79 -3.82 -4.30
N TYR A 146 0.14 -2.85 -4.27
CA TYR A 146 -0.18 -1.45 -4.54
C TYR A 146 -0.68 -1.25 -5.98
N GLY A 147 0.00 -1.85 -6.96
CA GLY A 147 -0.43 -1.77 -8.34
C GLY A 147 -1.74 -2.49 -8.59
N LEU A 148 -1.94 -3.67 -8.00
CA LEU A 148 -3.19 -4.41 -8.10
C LEU A 148 -4.36 -3.62 -7.49
N TYR A 149 -4.15 -3.02 -6.32
CA TYR A 149 -5.14 -2.16 -5.66
C TYR A 149 -5.52 -0.97 -6.54
N ASN A 150 -4.53 -0.29 -7.14
CA ASN A 150 -4.79 0.83 -8.04
C ASN A 150 -5.55 0.40 -9.29
N LEU A 151 -5.12 -0.70 -9.92
CA LEU A 151 -5.75 -1.25 -11.12
C LEU A 151 -7.22 -1.64 -10.88
N LEU A 152 -7.50 -2.32 -9.77
CA LEU A 152 -8.86 -2.67 -9.37
C LEU A 152 -9.67 -1.44 -8.97
N GLY A 153 -9.01 -0.45 -8.36
CA GLY A 153 -9.62 0.84 -8.03
C GLY A 153 -10.12 1.57 -9.26
N GLU A 154 -9.30 1.67 -10.32
CA GLU A 154 -9.69 2.28 -11.58
C GLU A 154 -10.84 1.54 -12.26
N LEU A 155 -10.84 0.20 -12.22
CA LEU A 155 -11.95 -0.59 -12.74
C LEU A 155 -13.25 -0.33 -11.97
N LEU A 156 -13.19 -0.27 -10.64
CA LEU A 156 -14.36 0.02 -9.79
C LEU A 156 -14.87 1.45 -10.02
N ASN A 157 -13.96 2.42 -10.11
CA ASN A 157 -14.30 3.81 -10.43
C ASN A 157 -14.97 3.94 -11.81
N ALA A 158 -14.45 3.25 -12.82
CA ALA A 158 -15.03 3.23 -14.16
C ALA A 158 -16.41 2.56 -14.22
N ARG A 159 -16.71 1.67 -13.25
CA ARG A 159 -18.03 1.05 -13.06
C ARG A 159 -18.92 1.79 -12.06
N GLU A 160 -18.49 2.96 -11.58
CA GLU A 160 -19.20 3.78 -10.57
C GLU A 160 -19.41 3.07 -9.22
N ILE A 161 -18.56 2.11 -8.87
CA ILE A 161 -18.59 1.35 -7.62
C ILE A 161 -17.53 1.90 -6.67
N PHE A 162 -17.85 2.93 -5.90
CA PHE A 162 -16.89 3.66 -5.09
C PHE A 162 -16.64 3.07 -3.69
N GLY A 163 -17.61 2.32 -3.13
CA GLY A 163 -17.57 1.85 -1.75
C GLY A 163 -16.32 1.03 -1.40
N PRO A 164 -16.09 -0.13 -2.03
CA PRO A 164 -14.96 -1.01 -1.68
C PRO A 164 -13.60 -0.32 -1.79
N TYR A 165 -13.41 0.49 -2.85
CA TYR A 165 -12.17 1.20 -3.08
C TYR A 165 -11.84 2.21 -1.96
N MET A 166 -12.85 2.97 -1.52
CA MET A 166 -12.67 4.01 -0.49
C MET A 166 -12.47 3.44 0.92
N TRP A 167 -13.04 2.25 1.20
CA TRP A 167 -12.95 1.63 2.52
C TRP A 167 -11.78 0.63 2.67
N ALA A 168 -11.19 0.17 1.58
CA ALA A 168 -10.05 -0.74 1.62
C ALA A 168 -8.85 -0.16 2.43
N PRO A 169 -8.49 1.13 2.36
CA PRO A 169 -7.43 1.70 3.19
C PRO A 169 -7.77 1.71 4.68
N VAL A 170 -9.06 1.79 5.04
CA VAL A 170 -9.52 1.68 6.44
C VAL A 170 -9.23 0.27 6.96
N VAL A 171 -9.62 -0.76 6.21
CA VAL A 171 -9.36 -2.16 6.56
C VAL A 171 -7.85 -2.42 6.68
N ASN A 172 -7.06 -1.93 5.74
CA ASN A 172 -5.60 -2.04 5.78
C ASN A 172 -5.00 -1.42 7.06
N ASN A 173 -5.46 -0.24 7.47
CA ASN A 173 -5.00 0.40 8.68
C ASN A 173 -5.44 -0.37 9.94
N VAL A 174 -6.67 -0.89 9.98
CA VAL A 174 -7.16 -1.72 11.11
C VAL A 174 -6.31 -2.98 11.27
N VAL A 175 -6.04 -3.69 10.17
CA VAL A 175 -5.19 -4.90 10.20
C VAL A 175 -3.77 -4.54 10.64
N GLY A 176 -3.22 -3.43 10.14
CA GLY A 176 -1.90 -2.95 10.55
C GLY A 176 -1.81 -2.59 12.04
N ILE A 177 -2.82 -1.90 12.57
CA ILE A 177 -2.92 -1.55 14.01
C ILE A 177 -3.02 -2.82 14.86
N ALA A 178 -3.87 -3.79 14.45
CA ALA A 178 -4.02 -5.06 15.16
C ALA A 178 -2.70 -5.85 15.19
N GLY A 179 -2.00 -5.93 14.05
CA GLY A 179 -0.69 -6.60 13.97
C GLY A 179 0.37 -5.93 14.84
N LEU A 180 0.47 -4.59 14.80
CA LEU A 180 1.40 -3.84 15.65
C LEU A 180 1.04 -3.96 17.14
N GLY A 181 -0.25 -3.95 17.48
CA GLY A 181 -0.72 -4.15 18.85
C GLY A 181 -0.35 -5.54 19.38
N ALA A 182 -0.56 -6.59 18.58
CA ALA A 182 -0.14 -7.94 18.94
C ALA A 182 1.37 -8.04 19.12
N PHE A 183 2.15 -7.46 18.20
CA PHE A 183 3.61 -7.43 18.32
C PHE A 183 4.07 -6.74 19.60
N LEU A 184 3.56 -5.56 19.91
CA LEU A 184 3.91 -4.80 21.11
C LEU A 184 3.50 -5.54 22.39
N ALA A 185 2.36 -6.23 22.42
CA ALA A 185 1.92 -7.02 23.55
C ALA A 185 2.84 -8.22 23.81
N ILE A 186 3.22 -8.96 22.76
CA ILE A 186 4.16 -10.10 22.85
C ILE A 186 5.53 -9.60 23.29
N TRP A 187 6.01 -8.49 22.72
CA TRP A 187 7.30 -7.91 23.08
C TRP A 187 7.35 -7.44 24.54
N ALA A 188 6.28 -6.80 25.04
CA ALA A 188 6.16 -6.40 26.44
C ALA A 188 6.15 -7.60 27.38
N ALA A 189 5.43 -8.68 27.03
CA ALA A 189 5.38 -9.91 27.80
C ALA A 189 6.77 -10.58 27.89
N HIS A 190 7.53 -10.60 26.80
CA HIS A 190 8.90 -11.13 26.82
C HIS A 190 9.85 -10.30 27.67
N ARG A 191 9.73 -8.98 27.68
CA ARG A 191 10.55 -8.10 28.53
C ARG A 191 10.29 -8.30 30.03
N THR A 192 9.01 -8.43 30.40
CA THR A 192 8.64 -8.69 31.81
C THR A 192 9.07 -10.09 32.29
N ALA A 193 9.09 -11.08 31.39
CA ALA A 193 9.55 -12.42 31.70
C ALA A 193 11.09 -12.51 31.81
N ALA A 194 11.83 -11.66 31.07
CA ALA A 194 13.28 -11.64 31.01
C ALA A 194 13.92 -10.76 32.11
N SER A 195 13.16 -9.92 32.82
CA SER A 195 13.67 -9.17 33.97
C SER A 195 13.66 -10.08 35.19
N PRO A 196 14.85 -10.46 35.77
CA PRO A 196 14.90 -11.18 37.03
C PRO A 196 14.21 -10.31 38.10
N ARG A 197 13.35 -10.93 38.91
CA ARG A 197 12.84 -10.28 40.12
C ARG A 197 14.04 -10.06 41.02
N GLU A 198 14.53 -8.83 41.08
CA GLU A 198 15.41 -8.41 42.17
C GLU A 198 14.53 -8.42 43.43
N THR A 199 14.67 -9.49 44.20
CA THR A 199 14.23 -9.60 45.60
C THR A 199 15.38 -9.30 46.51
#